data_b5d9ede2919fbe4d6d9b6889d5b82719
#
_entry.id   b5d9ede2919fbe4d6d9b6889d5b82719
#
_cell.length_a   1.000
_cell.length_b   1.000
_cell.length_c   1.000
_cell.angle_alpha   90.00
_cell.angle_beta   90.00
_cell.angle_gamma   90.00
#
_symmetry.space_group_name_H-M   'P 1'
#
loop_
_entity.id
_entity.type
_entity.pdbx_description
1 polymer ?
#
loop_
_entity_poly.entity_id
_entity_poly.type
_entity_poly.pdbx_seq_one_letter_code
_entity_poly.pdbx_strand_id
1 'polypeptide(L)'
;MTFHAHTHNHDPHHHAQNTKILSLSLAIIAGFMLVEALAGWLSGSLALLSDAGHMFSDAASLALALLAFKWAEKAANSQKSFGYQRVEILAAALNGLTLVVMAGWIVLEAIIRAFRPVAVASTAMLVVAVLGLLVNIGVAWLMLRGERDNLNMHGAFLHVLGDLLGSVAAVIAGILIKAFGWNWADLLASVMVALLIGKSGWGVLGSSLHILMEGTPAGTDLLKISEDIQKINGVLGVHDLHAWTITSKKHALSCHVVVAPNWTIAQAAALADEVQQAVQAYGIGHVTVQTEPSSSEQPSHSHAMCNSFADGSLAQHSQVAHEQDGHGASEHHHEHPH
;
A
#
# COMPACT_ATOMS: atom_id res chain seq x y z
N MET A 1 -28.26 -33.48 5.76
CA MET A 1 -27.33 -32.42 6.15
C MET A 1 -26.30 -32.32 5.04
N THR A 2 -26.54 -31.44 4.09
CA THR A 2 -25.62 -31.18 3.00
C THR A 2 -24.72 -30.04 3.44
N PHE A 3 -23.44 -30.34 3.71
CA PHE A 3 -22.43 -29.33 3.92
C PHE A 3 -22.25 -28.56 2.61
N HIS A 4 -22.77 -27.33 2.54
CA HIS A 4 -22.38 -26.42 1.49
C HIS A 4 -20.93 -25.99 1.76
N ALA A 5 -19.99 -26.64 1.10
CA ALA A 5 -18.63 -26.13 0.98
C ALA A 5 -18.70 -24.85 0.13
N HIS A 6 -18.64 -23.69 0.81
CA HIS A 6 -18.42 -22.43 0.12
C HIS A 6 -17.04 -22.48 -0.55
N THR A 7 -17.01 -22.84 -1.83
CA THR A 7 -15.85 -22.69 -2.68
C THR A 7 -15.64 -21.20 -2.87
N HIS A 8 -14.73 -20.62 -2.08
CA HIS A 8 -14.18 -19.31 -2.35
C HIS A 8 -13.55 -19.37 -3.75
N ASN A 9 -14.22 -18.72 -4.69
CA ASN A 9 -13.75 -18.62 -6.06
C ASN A 9 -12.51 -17.70 -6.05
N HIS A 10 -11.34 -18.31 -5.79
CA HIS A 10 -10.07 -17.69 -6.07
C HIS A 10 -10.01 -17.52 -7.57
N ASP A 11 -9.92 -16.28 -8.07
CA ASP A 11 -9.63 -16.04 -9.47
C ASP A 11 -8.15 -16.38 -9.72
N PRO A 12 -7.82 -17.65 -10.02
CA PRO A 12 -6.43 -18.09 -10.22
C PRO A 12 -5.84 -17.44 -11.47
N HIS A 13 -6.70 -16.89 -12.34
CA HIS A 13 -6.28 -16.26 -13.59
C HIS A 13 -5.53 -14.93 -13.36
N HIS A 14 -5.94 -14.12 -12.39
CA HIS A 14 -5.30 -12.83 -12.12
C HIS A 14 -3.94 -12.97 -11.44
N HIS A 15 -3.80 -13.88 -10.47
CA HIS A 15 -2.50 -14.19 -9.84
C HIS A 15 -1.49 -14.74 -10.86
N ALA A 16 -1.92 -15.67 -11.71
CA ALA A 16 -1.07 -16.22 -12.76
C ALA A 16 -0.64 -15.16 -13.78
N GLN A 17 -1.51 -14.19 -14.09
CA GLN A 17 -1.19 -13.07 -14.99
C GLN A 17 -0.15 -12.13 -14.36
N ASN A 18 -0.33 -11.72 -13.11
CA ASN A 18 0.60 -10.84 -12.40
C ASN A 18 1.98 -11.51 -12.25
N THR A 19 2.02 -12.80 -11.91
CA THR A 19 3.26 -13.58 -11.83
C THR A 19 4.00 -13.63 -13.17
N LYS A 20 3.28 -13.82 -14.29
CA LYS A 20 3.86 -13.80 -15.64
C LYS A 20 4.42 -12.42 -16.01
N ILE A 21 3.68 -11.35 -15.72
CA ILE A 21 4.10 -9.98 -15.99
C ILE A 21 5.38 -9.67 -15.19
N LEU A 22 5.40 -9.94 -13.88
CA LEU A 22 6.57 -9.70 -13.05
C LEU A 22 7.78 -10.54 -13.47
N SER A 23 7.59 -11.82 -13.83
CA SER A 23 8.68 -12.67 -14.27
C SER A 23 9.27 -12.22 -15.60
N LEU A 24 8.44 -11.76 -16.53
CA LEU A 24 8.90 -11.21 -17.81
C LEU A 24 9.62 -9.87 -17.61
N SER A 25 9.08 -8.99 -16.77
CA SER A 25 9.70 -7.72 -16.40
C SER A 25 11.08 -7.93 -15.76
N LEU A 26 11.16 -8.87 -14.81
CA LEU A 26 12.43 -9.27 -14.17
C LEU A 26 13.43 -9.80 -15.20
N ALA A 27 12.99 -10.66 -16.13
CA ALA A 27 13.87 -11.21 -17.16
C ALA A 27 14.41 -10.12 -18.11
N ILE A 28 13.60 -9.14 -18.49
CA ILE A 28 14.00 -8.00 -19.32
C ILE A 28 15.03 -7.13 -18.60
N ILE A 29 14.74 -6.71 -17.35
CA ILE A 29 15.63 -5.84 -16.56
C ILE A 29 16.94 -6.58 -16.24
N ALA A 30 16.88 -7.82 -15.75
CA ALA A 30 18.07 -8.60 -15.45
C ALA A 30 18.92 -8.89 -16.71
N GLY A 31 18.28 -9.16 -17.85
CA GLY A 31 18.96 -9.37 -19.12
C GLY A 31 19.71 -8.10 -19.56
N PHE A 32 19.08 -6.93 -19.51
CA PHE A 32 19.70 -5.66 -19.86
C PHE A 32 20.84 -5.30 -18.88
N MET A 33 20.62 -5.48 -17.57
CA MET A 33 21.65 -5.33 -16.52
C MET A 33 22.91 -6.16 -16.84
N LEU A 34 22.75 -7.42 -17.25
CA LEU A 34 23.88 -8.27 -17.59
C LEU A 34 24.65 -7.75 -18.81
N VAL A 35 23.93 -7.25 -19.82
CA VAL A 35 24.56 -6.63 -21.02
C VAL A 35 25.36 -5.39 -20.61
N GLU A 36 24.81 -4.53 -19.76
CA GLU A 36 25.51 -3.34 -19.27
C GLU A 36 26.72 -3.68 -18.38
N ALA A 37 26.58 -4.64 -17.49
CA ALA A 37 27.66 -5.10 -16.62
C ALA A 37 28.83 -5.65 -17.46
N LEU A 38 28.54 -6.49 -18.47
CA LEU A 38 29.55 -7.03 -19.39
C LEU A 38 30.20 -5.93 -20.23
N ALA A 39 29.41 -5.02 -20.80
CA ALA A 39 29.91 -3.90 -21.57
C ALA A 39 30.77 -2.97 -20.72
N GLY A 40 30.36 -2.69 -19.50
CA GLY A 40 31.12 -1.88 -18.53
C GLY A 40 32.42 -2.52 -18.12
N TRP A 41 32.43 -3.84 -17.89
CA TRP A 41 33.66 -4.57 -17.55
C TRP A 41 34.63 -4.63 -18.72
N LEU A 42 34.16 -4.95 -19.92
CA LEU A 42 35.02 -5.04 -21.11
C LEU A 42 35.57 -3.68 -21.54
N SER A 43 34.81 -2.60 -21.37
CA SER A 43 35.25 -1.23 -21.71
C SER A 43 35.99 -0.51 -20.59
N GLY A 44 36.03 -1.07 -19.37
CA GLY A 44 36.55 -0.40 -18.17
C GLY A 44 35.73 0.82 -17.75
N SER A 45 34.47 0.93 -18.17
CA SER A 45 33.60 2.06 -17.89
C SER A 45 32.92 1.91 -16.51
N LEU A 46 33.40 2.71 -15.55
CA LEU A 46 32.76 2.79 -14.22
C LEU A 46 31.32 3.30 -14.28
N ALA A 47 30.99 4.14 -15.25
CA ALA A 47 29.63 4.65 -15.44
C ALA A 47 28.64 3.51 -15.78
N LEU A 48 29.01 2.63 -16.74
CA LEU A 48 28.20 1.46 -17.10
C LEU A 48 28.08 0.45 -15.94
N LEU A 49 29.16 0.25 -15.20
CA LEU A 49 29.12 -0.62 -14.00
C LEU A 49 28.25 -0.04 -12.89
N SER A 50 28.25 1.27 -12.71
CA SER A 50 27.36 1.95 -11.75
C SER A 50 25.90 1.83 -12.17
N ASP A 51 25.58 1.96 -13.46
CA ASP A 51 24.21 1.81 -13.98
C ASP A 51 23.72 0.38 -13.86
N ALA A 52 24.55 -0.60 -14.20
CA ALA A 52 24.27 -2.02 -13.95
C ALA A 52 24.04 -2.34 -12.46
N GLY A 53 24.75 -1.67 -11.54
CA GLY A 53 24.53 -1.76 -10.10
C GLY A 53 23.17 -1.22 -9.67
N HIS A 54 22.70 -0.14 -10.31
CA HIS A 54 21.37 0.42 -10.08
C HIS A 54 20.28 -0.55 -10.57
N MET A 55 20.42 -1.05 -11.80
CA MET A 55 19.50 -2.05 -12.35
C MET A 55 19.49 -3.38 -11.57
N PHE A 56 20.56 -3.72 -10.86
CA PHE A 56 20.56 -4.86 -9.92
C PHE A 56 19.56 -4.62 -8.78
N SER A 57 19.50 -3.41 -8.22
CA SER A 57 18.52 -3.05 -7.19
C SER A 57 17.09 -3.17 -7.69
N ASP A 58 16.84 -2.75 -8.96
CA ASP A 58 15.54 -2.81 -9.61
C ASP A 58 15.09 -4.27 -9.83
N ALA A 59 16.02 -5.09 -10.33
CA ALA A 59 15.80 -6.53 -10.49
C ALA A 59 15.52 -7.21 -9.14
N ALA A 60 16.23 -6.82 -8.07
CA ALA A 60 15.99 -7.35 -6.72
C ALA A 60 14.59 -6.99 -6.20
N SER A 61 14.11 -5.76 -6.45
CA SER A 61 12.75 -5.31 -6.06
C SER A 61 11.66 -6.12 -6.80
N LEU A 62 11.83 -6.34 -8.10
CA LEU A 62 10.91 -7.19 -8.89
C LEU A 62 10.98 -8.67 -8.48
N ALA A 63 12.16 -9.18 -8.16
CA ALA A 63 12.35 -10.55 -7.65
C ALA A 63 11.63 -10.72 -6.30
N LEU A 64 11.74 -9.74 -5.40
CA LEU A 64 11.02 -9.73 -4.13
C LEU A 64 9.50 -9.78 -4.34
N ALA A 65 8.96 -8.95 -5.23
CA ALA A 65 7.54 -8.96 -5.55
C ALA A 65 7.09 -10.31 -6.11
N LEU A 66 7.87 -10.91 -7.02
CA LEU A 66 7.60 -12.22 -7.60
C LEU A 66 7.64 -13.35 -6.56
N LEU A 67 8.63 -13.33 -5.66
CA LEU A 67 8.74 -14.29 -4.56
C LEU A 67 7.55 -14.17 -3.61
N ALA A 68 7.12 -12.94 -3.32
CA ALA A 68 5.96 -12.68 -2.47
C ALA A 68 4.68 -13.30 -3.06
N PHE A 69 4.44 -13.15 -4.36
CA PHE A 69 3.31 -13.81 -5.04
C PHE A 69 3.36 -15.33 -4.90
N LYS A 70 4.52 -15.94 -5.19
CA LYS A 70 4.71 -17.39 -5.07
C LYS A 70 4.55 -17.91 -3.63
N TRP A 71 4.96 -17.12 -2.64
CA TRP A 71 4.80 -17.49 -1.24
C TRP A 71 3.36 -17.32 -0.76
N ALA A 72 2.66 -16.30 -1.23
CA ALA A 72 1.27 -16.07 -0.90
C ALA A 72 0.33 -17.22 -1.38
N GLU A 73 0.73 -17.94 -2.43
CA GLU A 73 -0.01 -19.11 -2.94
C GLU A 73 0.07 -20.33 -2.00
N LYS A 74 1.00 -20.35 -1.03
CA LYS A 74 1.12 -21.48 -0.11
C LYS A 74 -0.13 -21.60 0.76
N ALA A 75 -0.63 -22.84 0.82
CA ALA A 75 -1.81 -23.18 1.60
C ALA A 75 -1.63 -22.87 3.10
N ALA A 76 -2.74 -22.63 3.77
CA ALA A 76 -2.79 -22.52 5.22
C ALA A 76 -2.27 -23.80 5.91
N ASN A 77 -1.67 -23.65 7.08
CA ASN A 77 -1.20 -24.73 7.93
C ASN A 77 -1.49 -24.43 9.40
N SER A 78 -1.11 -25.33 10.29
CA SER A 78 -1.37 -25.21 11.74
C SER A 78 -0.74 -23.96 12.39
N GLN A 79 0.34 -23.42 11.81
CA GLN A 79 1.01 -22.21 12.33
C GLN A 79 0.49 -20.92 11.67
N LYS A 80 -0.11 -21.01 10.48
CA LYS A 80 -0.61 -19.88 9.69
C LYS A 80 -2.00 -20.23 9.13
N SER A 81 -3.03 -20.04 9.96
CA SER A 81 -4.42 -20.41 9.65
C SER A 81 -4.98 -19.66 8.42
N PHE A 82 -4.58 -18.41 8.19
CA PHE A 82 -4.91 -17.63 6.98
C PHE A 82 -3.90 -17.85 5.83
N GLY A 83 -2.94 -18.77 5.97
CA GLY A 83 -1.88 -19.02 4.99
C GLY A 83 -0.80 -17.93 5.01
N TYR A 84 -0.11 -17.78 3.89
CA TYR A 84 1.02 -16.85 3.73
C TYR A 84 0.62 -15.57 2.97
N GLN A 85 -0.66 -15.28 2.88
CA GLN A 85 -1.20 -14.22 2.04
C GLN A 85 -0.66 -12.82 2.40
N ARG A 86 -0.37 -12.53 3.69
CA ARG A 86 0.22 -11.26 4.15
C ARG A 86 1.66 -11.03 3.66
N VAL A 87 2.32 -12.03 3.07
CA VAL A 87 3.66 -11.85 2.47
C VAL A 87 3.65 -10.83 1.34
N GLU A 88 2.54 -10.72 0.56
CA GLU A 88 2.36 -9.69 -0.45
C GLU A 88 2.38 -8.28 0.16
N ILE A 89 1.74 -8.12 1.31
CA ILE A 89 1.68 -6.84 2.02
C ILE A 89 3.05 -6.46 2.60
N LEU A 90 3.80 -7.46 3.13
CA LEU A 90 5.18 -7.25 3.60
C LEU A 90 6.10 -6.83 2.44
N ALA A 91 5.98 -7.46 1.28
CA ALA A 91 6.75 -7.07 0.09
C ALA A 91 6.40 -5.67 -0.39
N ALA A 92 5.11 -5.31 -0.41
CA ALA A 92 4.65 -3.96 -0.74
C ALA A 92 5.19 -2.92 0.27
N ALA A 93 5.16 -3.23 1.58
CA ALA A 93 5.74 -2.37 2.60
C ALA A 93 7.25 -2.14 2.39
N LEU A 94 7.99 -3.22 2.09
CA LEU A 94 9.43 -3.12 1.83
C LEU A 94 9.73 -2.33 0.55
N ASN A 95 8.96 -2.52 -0.53
CA ASN A 95 9.10 -1.72 -1.75
C ASN A 95 8.77 -0.24 -1.48
N GLY A 96 7.68 0.06 -0.76
CA GLY A 96 7.33 1.43 -0.35
C GLY A 96 8.44 2.08 0.49
N LEU A 97 9.00 1.35 1.46
CA LEU A 97 10.13 1.82 2.28
C LEU A 97 11.37 2.10 1.41
N THR A 98 11.69 1.20 0.48
CA THR A 98 12.81 1.39 -0.45
C THR A 98 12.65 2.66 -1.27
N LEU A 99 11.45 2.91 -1.83
CA LEU A 99 11.15 4.14 -2.58
C LEU A 99 11.34 5.40 -1.73
N VAL A 100 10.89 5.40 -0.46
CA VAL A 100 11.06 6.54 0.46
C VAL A 100 12.54 6.78 0.77
N VAL A 101 13.31 5.72 1.04
CA VAL A 101 14.75 5.80 1.31
C VAL A 101 15.49 6.31 0.08
N MET A 102 15.17 5.79 -1.12
CA MET A 102 15.77 6.25 -2.38
C MET A 102 15.46 7.72 -2.65
N ALA A 103 14.22 8.14 -2.45
CA ALA A 103 13.84 9.54 -2.59
C ALA A 103 14.65 10.46 -1.65
N GLY A 104 14.79 10.07 -0.38
CA GLY A 104 15.61 10.79 0.58
C GLY A 104 17.09 10.85 0.17
N TRP A 105 17.63 9.75 -0.34
CA TRP A 105 18.99 9.69 -0.86
C TRP A 105 19.20 10.61 -2.07
N ILE A 106 18.28 10.61 -3.04
CA ILE A 106 18.34 11.49 -4.21
C ILE A 106 18.32 12.97 -3.81
N VAL A 107 17.46 13.35 -2.85
CA VAL A 107 17.42 14.72 -2.34
C VAL A 107 18.74 15.09 -1.67
N LEU A 108 19.30 14.20 -0.83
CA LEU A 108 20.60 14.43 -0.19
C LEU A 108 21.73 14.60 -1.21
N GLU A 109 21.78 13.72 -2.20
CA GLU A 109 22.77 13.78 -3.29
C GLU A 109 22.61 15.06 -4.10
N ALA A 110 21.38 15.49 -4.38
CA ALA A 110 21.09 16.75 -5.06
C ALA A 110 21.63 17.96 -4.27
N ILE A 111 21.45 17.96 -2.96
CA ILE A 111 21.99 19.00 -2.08
C ILE A 111 23.52 19.01 -2.12
N ILE A 112 24.18 17.85 -2.05
CA ILE A 112 25.64 17.74 -2.10
C ILE A 112 26.17 18.26 -3.45
N ARG A 113 25.52 17.92 -4.58
CA ARG A 113 25.92 18.37 -5.92
C ARG A 113 25.69 19.86 -6.14
N ALA A 114 24.72 20.47 -5.44
CA ALA A 114 24.56 21.93 -5.45
C ALA A 114 25.80 22.67 -4.97
N PHE A 115 26.52 22.10 -3.99
CA PHE A 115 27.76 22.68 -3.45
C PHE A 115 29.03 22.18 -4.14
N ARG A 116 28.96 21.07 -4.87
CA ARG A 116 30.09 20.45 -5.58
C ARG A 116 29.65 20.01 -6.97
N PRO A 117 29.60 20.92 -7.96
CA PRO A 117 29.18 20.60 -9.30
C PRO A 117 30.08 19.51 -9.92
N VAL A 118 29.47 18.41 -10.36
CA VAL A 118 30.16 17.34 -11.08
C VAL A 118 29.96 17.56 -12.57
N ALA A 119 31.03 17.41 -13.37
CA ALA A 119 30.94 17.54 -14.81
C ALA A 119 30.07 16.42 -15.40
N VAL A 120 29.03 16.80 -16.15
CA VAL A 120 28.08 15.86 -16.74
C VAL A 120 28.67 15.22 -18.01
N ALA A 121 28.47 14.00 -18.10
CA ALA A 121 28.72 12.84 -18.90
C ALA A 121 28.98 12.98 -20.41
N SER A 122 29.79 12.01 -20.92
CA SER A 122 30.12 11.78 -22.32
C SER A 122 28.90 11.27 -23.14
N THR A 123 29.02 11.39 -24.48
CA THR A 123 28.02 10.90 -25.47
C THR A 123 27.66 9.41 -25.26
N ALA A 124 28.63 8.58 -24.84
CA ALA A 124 28.40 7.16 -24.57
C ALA A 124 27.38 6.93 -23.43
N MET A 125 27.47 7.71 -22.35
CA MET A 125 26.51 7.65 -21.23
C MET A 125 25.09 8.05 -21.66
N LEU A 126 24.96 9.04 -22.55
CA LEU A 126 23.64 9.42 -23.09
C LEU A 126 23.01 8.28 -23.91
N VAL A 127 23.79 7.55 -24.70
CA VAL A 127 23.30 6.41 -25.50
C VAL A 127 22.77 5.31 -24.56
N VAL A 128 23.53 4.98 -23.51
CA VAL A 128 23.11 3.96 -22.53
C VAL A 128 21.87 4.42 -21.77
N ALA A 129 21.80 5.68 -21.32
CA ALA A 129 20.63 6.24 -20.66
C ALA A 129 19.37 6.17 -21.54
N VAL A 130 19.49 6.41 -22.85
CA VAL A 130 18.37 6.26 -23.79
C VAL A 130 17.95 4.79 -23.95
N LEU A 131 18.89 3.85 -23.99
CA LEU A 131 18.58 2.42 -24.07
C LEU A 131 17.89 1.94 -22.77
N GLY A 132 18.39 2.31 -21.61
CA GLY A 132 17.76 2.04 -20.31
C GLY A 132 16.35 2.63 -20.25
N LEU A 133 16.17 3.86 -20.71
CA LEU A 133 14.86 4.50 -20.81
C LEU A 133 13.88 3.68 -21.66
N LEU A 134 14.31 3.17 -22.82
CA LEU A 134 13.46 2.34 -23.68
C LEU A 134 13.08 1.01 -23.00
N VAL A 135 14.00 0.39 -22.28
CA VAL A 135 13.75 -0.81 -21.48
C VAL A 135 12.71 -0.52 -20.39
N ASN A 136 12.88 0.56 -19.64
CA ASN A 136 11.94 0.95 -18.58
C ASN A 136 10.56 1.31 -19.13
N ILE A 137 10.46 1.96 -20.30
CA ILE A 137 9.18 2.17 -21.00
C ILE A 137 8.51 0.83 -21.33
N GLY A 138 9.25 -0.12 -21.87
CA GLY A 138 8.75 -1.44 -22.23
C GLY A 138 8.24 -2.20 -21.01
N VAL A 139 8.99 -2.18 -19.90
CA VAL A 139 8.60 -2.82 -18.65
C VAL A 139 7.39 -2.13 -18.02
N ALA A 140 7.38 -0.79 -17.95
CA ALA A 140 6.23 -0.03 -17.44
C ALA A 140 4.96 -0.34 -18.24
N TRP A 141 5.05 -0.36 -19.59
CA TRP A 141 3.93 -0.71 -20.45
C TRP A 141 3.44 -2.15 -20.22
N LEU A 142 4.36 -3.09 -20.02
CA LEU A 142 4.01 -4.48 -19.68
C LEU A 142 3.27 -4.54 -18.33
N MET A 143 3.76 -3.84 -17.31
CA MET A 143 3.16 -3.81 -15.98
C MET A 143 1.80 -3.08 -15.94
N LEU A 144 1.54 -2.16 -16.87
CA LEU A 144 0.21 -1.55 -17.03
C LEU A 144 -0.91 -2.56 -17.36
N ARG A 145 -0.54 -3.74 -17.87
CA ARG A 145 -1.48 -4.84 -18.16
C ARG A 145 -1.76 -5.71 -16.93
N GLY A 146 -1.03 -5.51 -15.85
CA GLY A 146 -1.24 -6.20 -14.57
C GLY A 146 -2.34 -5.58 -13.74
N GLU A 147 -2.72 -6.27 -12.69
CA GLU A 147 -3.75 -5.85 -11.76
C GLU A 147 -3.17 -4.85 -10.74
N ARG A 148 -3.65 -3.60 -10.78
CA ARG A 148 -3.14 -2.50 -9.94
C ARG A 148 -3.74 -2.47 -8.53
N ASP A 149 -4.83 -3.17 -8.31
CA ASP A 149 -5.49 -3.21 -6.99
C ASP A 149 -4.70 -4.07 -5.99
N ASN A 150 -3.76 -4.87 -6.48
CA ASN A 150 -2.82 -5.60 -5.64
C ASN A 150 -1.66 -4.71 -5.22
N LEU A 151 -1.48 -4.48 -3.90
CA LEU A 151 -0.45 -3.59 -3.35
C LEU A 151 0.98 -3.99 -3.73
N ASN A 152 1.27 -5.30 -3.81
CA ASN A 152 2.59 -5.78 -4.21
C ASN A 152 2.89 -5.43 -5.68
N MET A 153 1.90 -5.64 -6.58
CA MET A 153 2.00 -5.26 -7.99
C MET A 153 2.09 -3.74 -8.15
N HIS A 154 1.30 -3.00 -7.37
CA HIS A 154 1.33 -1.54 -7.35
C HIS A 154 2.68 -1.00 -6.88
N GLY A 155 3.25 -1.55 -5.80
CA GLY A 155 4.57 -1.17 -5.31
C GLY A 155 5.68 -1.44 -6.32
N ALA A 156 5.66 -2.61 -6.98
CA ALA A 156 6.60 -2.94 -8.04
C ALA A 156 6.46 -2.02 -9.26
N PHE A 157 5.23 -1.68 -9.67
CA PHE A 157 4.98 -0.74 -10.75
C PHE A 157 5.48 0.67 -10.43
N LEU A 158 5.26 1.16 -9.20
CA LEU A 158 5.74 2.48 -8.78
C LEU A 158 7.27 2.57 -8.76
N HIS A 159 7.95 1.47 -8.44
CA HIS A 159 9.41 1.40 -8.53
C HIS A 159 9.87 1.61 -9.97
N VAL A 160 9.37 0.81 -10.92
CA VAL A 160 9.70 0.96 -12.36
C VAL A 160 9.30 2.33 -12.92
N LEU A 161 8.19 2.90 -12.46
CA LEU A 161 7.77 4.25 -12.86
C LEU A 161 8.73 5.32 -12.32
N GLY A 162 9.26 5.12 -11.10
CA GLY A 162 10.29 5.97 -10.53
C GLY A 162 11.55 6.03 -11.40
N ASP A 163 12.03 4.86 -11.81
CA ASP A 163 13.23 4.71 -12.67
C ASP A 163 12.99 5.34 -14.05
N LEU A 164 11.80 5.15 -14.61
CA LEU A 164 11.39 5.78 -15.86
C LEU A 164 11.40 7.31 -15.76
N LEU A 165 10.80 7.87 -14.71
CA LEU A 165 10.76 9.32 -14.48
C LEU A 165 12.15 9.88 -14.24
N GLY A 166 13.01 9.17 -13.51
CA GLY A 166 14.41 9.52 -13.30
C GLY A 166 15.18 9.58 -14.62
N SER A 167 15.02 8.56 -15.47
CA SER A 167 15.66 8.49 -16.79
C SER A 167 15.20 9.61 -17.71
N VAL A 168 13.88 9.89 -17.76
CA VAL A 168 13.33 11.00 -18.57
C VAL A 168 13.86 12.35 -18.06
N ALA A 169 13.87 12.56 -16.76
CA ALA A 169 14.37 13.79 -16.15
C ALA A 169 15.85 14.02 -16.46
N ALA A 170 16.67 12.95 -16.38
CA ALA A 170 18.09 12.99 -16.69
C ALA A 170 18.35 13.34 -18.17
N VAL A 171 17.57 12.76 -19.10
CA VAL A 171 17.68 13.08 -20.55
C VAL A 171 17.30 14.53 -20.82
N ILE A 172 16.18 15.03 -20.25
CA ILE A 172 15.75 16.42 -20.41
C ILE A 172 16.79 17.36 -19.82
N ALA A 173 17.28 17.10 -18.61
CA ALA A 173 18.32 17.90 -17.96
C ALA A 173 19.60 17.92 -18.81
N GLY A 174 20.03 16.77 -19.33
CA GLY A 174 21.19 16.67 -20.21
C GLY A 174 21.07 17.51 -21.48
N ILE A 175 19.88 17.54 -22.10
CA ILE A 175 19.60 18.40 -23.26
C ILE A 175 19.67 19.88 -22.87
N LEU A 176 19.07 20.28 -21.75
CA LEU A 176 19.07 21.67 -21.27
C LEU A 176 20.49 22.16 -20.92
N ILE A 177 21.29 21.31 -20.28
CA ILE A 177 22.69 21.61 -19.98
C ILE A 177 23.47 21.80 -21.27
N LYS A 178 23.32 20.91 -22.24
CA LYS A 178 24.05 20.97 -23.50
C LYS A 178 23.65 22.15 -24.39
N ALA A 179 22.35 22.51 -24.41
CA ALA A 179 21.80 23.57 -25.25
C ALA A 179 21.97 24.97 -24.65
N PHE A 180 21.82 25.11 -23.34
CA PHE A 180 21.72 26.39 -22.65
C PHE A 180 22.73 26.58 -21.51
N GLY A 181 23.53 25.57 -21.15
CA GLY A 181 24.47 25.62 -20.04
C GLY A 181 23.79 25.63 -18.65
N TRP A 182 22.54 25.19 -18.54
CA TRP A 182 21.75 25.26 -17.30
C TRP A 182 22.07 24.10 -16.37
N ASN A 183 23.18 24.13 -15.68
CA ASN A 183 23.64 23.07 -14.79
C ASN A 183 22.68 22.81 -13.61
N TRP A 184 21.84 23.76 -13.22
CA TRP A 184 20.83 23.61 -12.17
C TRP A 184 19.62 22.77 -12.62
N ALA A 185 19.45 22.54 -13.95
CA ALA A 185 18.30 21.78 -14.46
C ALA A 185 18.29 20.32 -13.99
N ASP A 186 19.45 19.67 -13.92
CA ASP A 186 19.60 18.30 -13.39
C ASP A 186 19.20 18.22 -11.91
N LEU A 187 19.67 19.18 -11.12
CA LEU A 187 19.35 19.29 -9.71
C LEU A 187 17.85 19.42 -9.45
N LEU A 188 17.21 20.34 -10.16
CA LEU A 188 15.77 20.60 -10.01
C LEU A 188 14.95 19.38 -10.47
N ALA A 189 15.30 18.78 -11.61
CA ALA A 189 14.65 17.60 -12.13
C ALA A 189 14.76 16.42 -11.15
N SER A 190 15.94 16.17 -10.61
CA SER A 190 16.19 15.10 -9.62
C SER A 190 15.36 15.31 -8.35
N VAL A 191 15.30 16.53 -7.80
CA VAL A 191 14.49 16.82 -6.60
C VAL A 191 13.01 16.64 -6.88
N MET A 192 12.49 17.13 -8.02
CA MET A 192 11.08 16.95 -8.39
C MET A 192 10.69 15.47 -8.50
N VAL A 193 11.51 14.67 -9.18
CA VAL A 193 11.29 13.22 -9.31
C VAL A 193 11.34 12.55 -7.93
N ALA A 194 12.33 12.87 -7.11
CA ALA A 194 12.47 12.33 -5.76
C ALA A 194 11.23 12.63 -4.89
N LEU A 195 10.68 13.83 -4.95
CA LEU A 195 9.46 14.18 -4.20
C LEU A 195 8.25 13.38 -4.68
N LEU A 196 8.09 13.16 -5.99
CA LEU A 196 7.00 12.34 -6.55
C LEU A 196 7.12 10.88 -6.13
N ILE A 197 8.32 10.30 -6.25
CA ILE A 197 8.61 8.92 -5.83
C ILE A 197 8.41 8.76 -4.33
N GLY A 198 8.93 9.69 -3.54
CA GLY A 198 8.81 9.68 -2.08
C GLY A 198 7.35 9.74 -1.62
N LYS A 199 6.53 10.60 -2.22
CA LYS A 199 5.09 10.67 -1.95
C LYS A 199 4.38 9.34 -2.28
N SER A 200 4.67 8.76 -3.43
CA SER A 200 4.08 7.49 -3.86
C SER A 200 4.51 6.34 -2.94
N GLY A 201 5.81 6.24 -2.64
CA GLY A 201 6.37 5.25 -1.72
C GLY A 201 5.78 5.35 -0.32
N TRP A 202 5.58 6.58 0.20
CA TRP A 202 4.93 6.82 1.48
C TRP A 202 3.48 6.34 1.49
N GLY A 203 2.73 6.55 0.39
CA GLY A 203 1.38 6.04 0.23
C GLY A 203 1.31 4.51 0.30
N VAL A 204 2.18 3.81 -0.44
CA VAL A 204 2.25 2.33 -0.41
C VAL A 204 2.66 1.82 0.97
N LEU A 205 3.68 2.43 1.58
CA LEU A 205 4.13 2.07 2.93
C LEU A 205 3.02 2.26 3.95
N GLY A 206 2.35 3.42 3.94
CA GLY A 206 1.25 3.73 4.85
C GLY A 206 0.08 2.76 4.71
N SER A 207 -0.36 2.46 3.47
CA SER A 207 -1.40 1.48 3.20
C SER A 207 -1.02 0.07 3.67
N SER A 208 0.23 -0.33 3.44
CA SER A 208 0.72 -1.64 3.88
C SER A 208 0.77 -1.75 5.40
N LEU A 209 1.27 -0.72 6.08
CA LEU A 209 1.29 -0.67 7.55
C LEU A 209 -0.11 -0.67 8.13
N HIS A 210 -1.05 0.08 7.54
CA HIS A 210 -2.46 0.08 7.94
C HIS A 210 -3.06 -1.34 7.89
N ILE A 211 -2.80 -2.10 6.82
CA ILE A 211 -3.26 -3.50 6.69
C ILE A 211 -2.56 -4.41 7.72
N LEU A 212 -1.27 -4.23 7.96
CA LEU A 212 -0.52 -5.04 8.93
C LEU A 212 -0.99 -4.79 10.37
N MET A 213 -1.44 -3.57 10.67
CA MET A 213 -2.04 -3.17 11.95
C MET A 213 -3.55 -3.50 12.04
N GLU A 214 -4.07 -4.34 11.11
CA GLU A 214 -5.48 -4.75 11.10
C GLU A 214 -6.47 -3.59 10.94
N GLY A 215 -6.04 -2.54 10.26
CA GLY A 215 -6.88 -1.38 9.98
C GLY A 215 -8.12 -1.70 9.15
N THR A 216 -9.16 -0.92 9.34
CA THR A 216 -10.42 -1.03 8.60
C THR A 216 -10.17 -0.93 7.09
N PRO A 217 -10.79 -1.79 6.25
CA PRO A 217 -10.61 -1.74 4.81
C PRO A 217 -10.94 -0.36 4.23
N ALA A 218 -10.08 0.13 3.33
CA ALA A 218 -10.26 1.44 2.73
C ALA A 218 -11.64 1.59 2.06
N GLY A 219 -12.33 2.68 2.33
CA GLY A 219 -13.67 2.94 1.81
C GLY A 219 -14.81 2.21 2.54
N THR A 220 -14.51 1.48 3.62
CA THR A 220 -15.52 0.80 4.45
C THR A 220 -15.96 1.72 5.57
N ASP A 221 -17.27 1.93 5.68
CA ASP A 221 -17.92 2.66 6.76
C ASP A 221 -18.54 1.66 7.75
N LEU A 222 -17.90 1.50 8.91
CA LEU A 222 -18.35 0.58 9.96
C LEU A 222 -19.68 1.00 10.58
N LEU A 223 -19.96 2.31 10.66
CA LEU A 223 -21.25 2.80 11.19
C LEU A 223 -22.38 2.36 10.28
N LYS A 224 -22.22 2.54 8.97
CA LYS A 224 -23.20 2.11 7.99
C LYS A 224 -23.42 0.58 8.00
N ILE A 225 -22.35 -0.21 8.15
CA ILE A 225 -22.45 -1.66 8.28
C ILE A 225 -23.26 -2.01 9.55
N SER A 226 -22.96 -1.37 10.66
CA SER A 226 -23.70 -1.58 11.93
C SER A 226 -25.17 -1.25 11.77
N GLU A 227 -25.51 -0.12 11.14
CA GLU A 227 -26.90 0.27 10.87
C GLU A 227 -27.63 -0.73 9.97
N ASP A 228 -26.94 -1.26 8.92
CA ASP A 228 -27.56 -2.22 8.03
C ASP A 228 -27.75 -3.58 8.69
N ILE A 229 -26.85 -4.02 9.57
CA ILE A 229 -27.04 -5.22 10.39
C ILE A 229 -28.19 -5.03 11.37
N GLN A 230 -28.34 -3.86 12.00
CA GLN A 230 -29.42 -3.56 12.95
C GLN A 230 -30.81 -3.57 12.29
N LYS A 231 -30.91 -3.37 10.96
CA LYS A 231 -32.17 -3.45 10.20
C LYS A 231 -32.65 -4.88 9.96
N ILE A 232 -31.79 -5.89 10.18
CA ILE A 232 -32.13 -7.29 10.00
C ILE A 232 -33.13 -7.69 11.07
N ASN A 233 -34.21 -8.38 10.67
CA ASN A 233 -35.26 -8.77 11.59
C ASN A 233 -34.75 -9.72 12.69
N GLY A 234 -34.97 -9.36 13.94
CA GLY A 234 -34.54 -10.13 15.12
C GLY A 234 -33.24 -9.64 15.75
N VAL A 235 -32.52 -8.70 15.12
CA VAL A 235 -31.39 -8.00 15.71
C VAL A 235 -31.89 -6.95 16.69
N LEU A 236 -31.48 -7.04 17.95
CA LEU A 236 -31.78 -6.07 19.01
C LEU A 236 -30.64 -5.08 19.21
N GLY A 237 -29.43 -5.45 18.83
CA GLY A 237 -28.24 -4.60 18.93
C GLY A 237 -27.04 -5.23 18.26
N VAL A 238 -26.06 -4.41 17.92
CA VAL A 238 -24.75 -4.82 17.37
C VAL A 238 -23.65 -4.13 18.15
N HIS A 239 -22.66 -4.88 18.58
CA HIS A 239 -21.46 -4.35 19.23
C HIS A 239 -20.24 -5.20 18.87
N ASP A 240 -19.05 -4.79 19.34
CA ASP A 240 -17.77 -5.45 19.06
C ASP A 240 -17.56 -5.69 17.55
N LEU A 241 -17.91 -4.68 16.74
CA LEU A 241 -17.82 -4.72 15.29
C LEU A 241 -16.41 -4.35 14.84
N HIS A 242 -15.70 -5.33 14.31
CA HIS A 242 -14.37 -5.16 13.76
C HIS A 242 -14.33 -5.60 12.30
N ALA A 243 -13.68 -4.82 11.44
CA ALA A 243 -13.38 -5.23 10.09
C ALA A 243 -11.92 -4.91 9.76
N TRP A 244 -11.24 -5.85 9.12
CA TRP A 244 -9.84 -5.71 8.77
C TRP A 244 -9.53 -6.33 7.42
N THR A 245 -8.39 -5.93 6.86
CA THR A 245 -7.89 -6.44 5.59
C THR A 245 -6.90 -7.58 5.84
N ILE A 246 -7.10 -8.73 5.18
CA ILE A 246 -6.16 -9.86 5.19
C ILE A 246 -5.14 -9.67 4.07
N THR A 247 -5.63 -9.42 2.84
CA THR A 247 -4.83 -9.09 1.66
C THR A 247 -5.53 -8.00 0.86
N SER A 248 -4.92 -7.48 -0.19
CA SER A 248 -5.48 -6.42 -1.05
C SER A 248 -6.93 -6.68 -1.54
N LYS A 249 -7.39 -7.95 -1.51
CA LYS A 249 -8.72 -8.35 -2.00
C LYS A 249 -9.56 -9.13 -1.00
N LYS A 250 -9.04 -9.40 0.19
CA LYS A 250 -9.74 -10.21 1.18
C LYS A 250 -9.89 -9.42 2.46
N HIS A 251 -11.14 -9.20 2.81
CA HIS A 251 -11.53 -8.53 4.04
C HIS A 251 -12.24 -9.51 4.96
N ALA A 252 -12.08 -9.31 6.25
CA ALA A 252 -12.75 -10.05 7.30
C ALA A 252 -13.52 -9.10 8.21
N LEU A 253 -14.54 -9.65 8.87
CA LEU A 253 -15.35 -8.93 9.84
C LEU A 253 -15.70 -9.89 10.99
N SER A 254 -15.69 -9.36 12.21
CA SER A 254 -16.30 -9.98 13.38
C SER A 254 -17.27 -9.02 14.02
N CYS A 255 -18.38 -9.53 14.54
CA CYS A 255 -19.33 -8.74 15.32
C CYS A 255 -20.10 -9.60 16.31
N HIS A 256 -20.59 -8.95 17.36
CA HIS A 256 -21.57 -9.51 18.28
C HIS A 256 -22.96 -8.96 17.95
N VAL A 257 -23.93 -9.85 17.86
CA VAL A 257 -25.32 -9.53 17.55
C VAL A 257 -26.22 -9.97 18.70
N VAL A 258 -26.91 -9.02 19.29
CA VAL A 258 -27.83 -9.25 20.39
C VAL A 258 -29.17 -9.68 19.82
N VAL A 259 -29.72 -10.82 20.38
CA VAL A 259 -31.01 -11.40 19.98
C VAL A 259 -31.89 -11.65 21.21
N ALA A 260 -33.18 -11.97 21.01
CA ALA A 260 -34.08 -12.30 22.10
C ALA A 260 -33.62 -13.59 22.85
N PRO A 261 -33.78 -13.67 24.18
CA PRO A 261 -33.22 -14.77 24.98
C PRO A 261 -33.80 -16.16 24.66
N ASN A 262 -34.95 -16.21 24.02
CA ASN A 262 -35.65 -17.45 23.68
C ASN A 262 -35.30 -18.00 22.29
N TRP A 263 -34.30 -17.44 21.63
CA TRP A 263 -33.90 -17.92 20.31
C TRP A 263 -33.21 -19.29 20.37
N THR A 264 -33.56 -20.13 19.41
CA THR A 264 -32.93 -21.42 19.22
C THR A 264 -31.61 -21.23 18.47
N ILE A 265 -30.70 -22.18 18.58
CA ILE A 265 -29.44 -22.21 17.81
C ILE A 265 -29.70 -22.15 16.31
N ALA A 266 -30.78 -22.78 15.83
CA ALA A 266 -31.14 -22.77 14.41
C ALA A 266 -31.54 -21.36 13.93
N GLN A 267 -32.28 -20.60 14.74
CA GLN A 267 -32.63 -19.20 14.43
C GLN A 267 -31.40 -18.30 14.45
N ALA A 268 -30.52 -18.48 15.44
CA ALA A 268 -29.27 -17.73 15.54
C ALA A 268 -28.33 -18.01 14.32
N ALA A 269 -28.26 -19.27 13.88
CA ALA A 269 -27.47 -19.62 12.69
C ALA A 269 -28.05 -19.02 11.41
N ALA A 270 -29.39 -19.02 11.24
CA ALA A 270 -30.03 -18.37 10.09
C ALA A 270 -29.79 -16.85 10.06
N LEU A 271 -29.84 -16.20 11.24
CA LEU A 271 -29.50 -14.78 11.36
C LEU A 271 -28.04 -14.50 11.00
N ALA A 272 -27.10 -15.36 11.44
CA ALA A 272 -25.69 -15.20 11.08
C ALA A 272 -25.48 -15.28 9.57
N ASP A 273 -26.23 -16.15 8.86
CA ASP A 273 -26.21 -16.23 7.39
C ASP A 273 -26.77 -14.95 6.75
N GLU A 274 -27.84 -14.36 7.29
CA GLU A 274 -28.38 -13.08 6.81
C GLU A 274 -27.41 -11.93 7.02
N VAL A 275 -26.76 -11.85 8.18
CA VAL A 275 -25.70 -10.86 8.48
C VAL A 275 -24.53 -11.03 7.48
N GLN A 276 -24.10 -12.26 7.23
CA GLN A 276 -23.04 -12.53 6.27
C GLN A 276 -23.40 -12.06 4.88
N GLN A 277 -24.64 -12.30 4.43
CA GLN A 277 -25.11 -11.83 3.12
C GLN A 277 -25.17 -10.30 3.03
N ALA A 278 -25.65 -9.61 4.07
CA ALA A 278 -25.69 -8.16 4.13
C ALA A 278 -24.27 -7.55 4.03
N VAL A 279 -23.32 -8.13 4.75
CA VAL A 279 -21.93 -7.66 4.80
C VAL A 279 -21.17 -7.97 3.50
N GLN A 280 -21.53 -9.00 2.75
CA GLN A 280 -20.93 -9.29 1.43
C GLN A 280 -21.07 -8.14 0.44
N ALA A 281 -22.13 -7.33 0.54
CA ALA A 281 -22.33 -6.15 -0.30
C ALA A 281 -21.18 -5.11 -0.13
N TYR A 282 -20.46 -5.15 0.97
CA TYR A 282 -19.30 -4.33 1.28
C TYR A 282 -17.96 -4.97 0.86
N GLY A 283 -17.99 -6.09 0.13
CA GLY A 283 -16.78 -6.81 -0.31
C GLY A 283 -16.11 -7.63 0.80
N ILE A 284 -16.78 -7.85 1.94
CA ILE A 284 -16.25 -8.61 3.07
C ILE A 284 -16.68 -10.07 2.95
N GLY A 285 -15.72 -10.95 2.64
CA GLY A 285 -16.00 -12.36 2.34
C GLY A 285 -15.83 -13.32 3.52
N HIS A 286 -15.16 -12.91 4.60
CA HIS A 286 -14.97 -13.74 5.80
C HIS A 286 -15.62 -13.06 6.99
N VAL A 287 -16.72 -13.63 7.49
CA VAL A 287 -17.53 -13.03 8.56
C VAL A 287 -17.66 -14.02 9.71
N THR A 288 -17.46 -13.53 10.93
CA THR A 288 -17.72 -14.26 12.16
C THR A 288 -18.77 -13.48 12.96
N VAL A 289 -19.92 -14.11 13.20
CA VAL A 289 -21.01 -13.53 13.98
C VAL A 289 -21.15 -14.32 15.28
N GLN A 290 -21.00 -13.65 16.39
CA GLN A 290 -21.35 -14.19 17.70
C GLN A 290 -22.75 -13.68 18.07
N THR A 291 -23.70 -14.58 18.30
CA THR A 291 -25.04 -14.22 18.76
C THR A 291 -25.13 -14.29 20.28
N GLU A 292 -25.67 -13.26 20.89
CA GLU A 292 -25.82 -13.15 22.36
C GLU A 292 -27.26 -12.89 22.74
N PRO A 293 -27.78 -13.53 23.84
CA PRO A 293 -29.11 -13.21 24.31
C PRO A 293 -29.11 -11.82 24.96
N SER A 294 -30.19 -11.06 24.74
CA SER A 294 -30.41 -9.82 25.51
C SER A 294 -30.57 -10.15 27.00
N SER A 295 -29.62 -9.69 27.82
CA SER A 295 -29.69 -9.80 29.25
C SER A 295 -30.25 -8.51 29.86
N SER A 296 -31.11 -8.64 30.88
CA SER A 296 -31.57 -7.49 31.67
C SER A 296 -30.47 -6.91 32.58
N GLU A 297 -29.38 -7.65 32.75
CA GLU A 297 -28.15 -7.22 33.41
C GLU A 297 -27.12 -6.90 32.32
N GLN A 298 -26.69 -5.65 32.26
CA GLN A 298 -25.55 -5.25 31.41
C GLN A 298 -24.37 -6.19 31.75
N PRO A 299 -23.75 -6.85 30.75
CA PRO A 299 -22.59 -7.67 31.03
C PRO A 299 -21.54 -6.78 31.68
N SER A 300 -21.07 -7.18 32.87
CA SER A 300 -20.04 -6.49 33.65
C SER A 300 -18.66 -6.47 32.98
N HIS A 301 -18.56 -7.02 31.79
CA HIS A 301 -17.42 -6.93 30.92
C HIS A 301 -17.67 -5.84 29.87
N SER A 302 -17.63 -4.58 30.34
CA SER A 302 -17.49 -3.44 29.44
C SER A 302 -16.15 -3.56 28.74
N HIS A 303 -16.15 -4.13 27.54
CA HIS A 303 -15.07 -3.91 26.59
C HIS A 303 -15.14 -2.42 26.20
N ALA A 304 -14.63 -1.55 27.08
CA ALA A 304 -14.67 -0.09 26.93
C ALA A 304 -14.00 0.40 25.65
N MET A 305 -13.23 -0.45 24.97
CA MET A 305 -12.61 -0.14 23.69
C MET A 305 -13.55 -0.29 22.48
N CYS A 306 -14.63 -1.10 22.58
CA CYS A 306 -15.47 -1.42 21.42
C CYS A 306 -16.80 -0.67 21.40
N ASN A 307 -17.21 -0.03 22.49
CA ASN A 307 -18.44 0.78 22.57
C ASN A 307 -18.28 2.19 21.97
N SER A 308 -17.06 2.63 21.66
CA SER A 308 -16.80 4.00 21.17
C SER A 308 -17.46 4.30 19.81
N PHE A 309 -17.81 3.28 19.03
CA PHE A 309 -18.53 3.46 17.76
C PHE A 309 -20.04 3.64 17.95
N ALA A 310 -20.64 3.08 19.02
CA ALA A 310 -22.08 3.17 19.28
C ALA A 310 -22.48 4.51 19.93
N ASP A 311 -21.61 5.13 20.72
CA ASP A 311 -21.93 6.33 21.51
C ASP A 311 -21.72 7.67 20.79
N GLY A 312 -21.28 7.67 19.52
CA GLY A 312 -20.99 8.93 18.82
C GLY A 312 -19.87 9.78 19.45
N SER A 313 -19.18 9.28 20.49
CA SER A 313 -18.16 10.03 21.25
C SER A 313 -16.93 10.40 20.42
N LEU A 314 -16.65 9.70 19.32
CA LEU A 314 -15.56 10.07 18.40
C LEU A 314 -15.87 11.33 17.57
N ALA A 315 -17.15 11.68 17.37
CA ALA A 315 -17.53 12.92 16.71
C ALA A 315 -17.25 14.17 17.56
N GLN A 316 -17.24 14.04 18.90
CA GLN A 316 -16.96 15.14 19.81
C GLN A 316 -15.46 15.42 19.96
N HIS A 317 -14.58 14.41 19.87
CA HIS A 317 -13.14 14.62 19.98
C HIS A 317 -12.53 15.31 18.73
N SER A 318 -13.13 15.15 17.55
CA SER A 318 -12.66 15.87 16.34
C SER A 318 -13.07 17.35 16.34
N GLN A 319 -14.16 17.74 17.02
CA GLN A 319 -14.58 19.14 17.13
C GLN A 319 -13.79 19.91 18.19
N VAL A 320 -13.40 19.26 19.29
CA VAL A 320 -12.61 19.91 20.35
C VAL A 320 -11.17 20.17 19.93
N ALA A 321 -10.61 19.39 19.01
CA ALA A 321 -9.26 19.62 18.47
C ALA A 321 -9.19 20.83 17.51
N HIS A 322 -10.31 21.21 16.88
CA HIS A 322 -10.38 22.38 15.99
C HIS A 322 -10.70 23.69 16.69
N GLU A 323 -11.22 23.66 17.93
CA GLU A 323 -11.52 24.89 18.69
C GLU A 323 -10.36 25.39 19.56
N GLN A 324 -9.32 24.58 19.81
CA GLN A 324 -8.17 25.03 20.63
C GLN A 324 -7.10 25.79 19.86
N ASP A 325 -7.12 25.78 18.51
CA ASP A 325 -6.14 26.55 17.69
C ASP A 325 -6.62 27.97 17.32
N GLY A 326 -7.78 28.42 17.85
CA GLY A 326 -8.43 29.68 17.45
C GLY A 326 -8.37 30.86 18.46
N HIS A 327 -7.88 30.67 19.67
CA HIS A 327 -7.85 31.72 20.69
C HIS A 327 -6.47 31.95 21.29
N GLY A 328 -5.67 32.79 20.66
CA GLY A 328 -4.35 33.22 21.11
C GLY A 328 -3.89 34.53 20.50
N ALA A 329 -4.76 35.54 20.47
CA ALA A 329 -4.33 36.91 20.19
C ALA A 329 -5.29 37.90 20.88
N SER A 330 -5.02 38.25 22.11
CA SER A 330 -5.57 39.43 22.72
C SER A 330 -4.48 40.17 23.49
N GLU A 331 -4.27 41.36 23.04
CA GLU A 331 -3.39 42.44 23.47
C GLU A 331 -3.36 42.63 25.01
N HIS A 332 -2.17 42.71 25.58
CA HIS A 332 -1.93 43.35 26.88
C HIS A 332 -1.45 44.76 26.68
N HIS A 333 -2.37 45.73 26.86
CA HIS A 333 -2.04 47.09 27.18
C HIS A 333 -1.55 47.17 28.64
N HIS A 334 -0.32 47.62 28.83
CA HIS A 334 0.18 48.09 30.12
C HIS A 334 -0.15 49.60 30.28
N GLU A 335 -1.05 49.89 31.17
CA GLU A 335 -1.13 51.22 31.82
C GLU A 335 -0.35 51.16 33.14
N HIS A 336 0.58 52.11 33.31
CA HIS A 336 1.15 52.47 34.60
C HIS A 336 0.38 53.70 35.16
N PRO A 337 0.13 53.76 36.49
CA PRO A 337 0.08 55.01 37.19
C PRO A 337 1.13 55.09 38.32
N HIS A 338 1.76 56.24 38.41
CA HIS A 338 2.47 56.88 39.52
C HIS A 338 3.22 56.06 40.58
#